data_f9df068344d69afbd14dac51f956ab2f
#
_entry.id   f9df068344d69afbd14dac51f956ab2f
#
_cell.length_a   1.000
_cell.length_b   1.000
_cell.length_c   1.000
_cell.angle_alpha   90.00
_cell.angle_beta   90.00
_cell.angle_gamma   90.00
#
_symmetry.space_group_name_H-M   'P 1'
#
loop_
_entity.id
_entity.type
_entity.pdbx_description
1 polymer ?
#
loop_
_entity_poly.entity_id
_entity_poly.type
_entity_poly.pdbx_seq_one_letter_code
_entity_poly.pdbx_strand_id
1 'polypeptide(L)'
;MKHLIMSLIFCTLLLMSGAIATAQETTQLAATLEVLESGVEVLRVNTANWLPIRLEAIVGVGDMIRTDATGRARITFFENGTDTELEPNTTYKINQFEATADSFTLQGEVIAGQTLQRLSRLLDANSSYTIITPGMTLVARGTVFRIRVEDDARSAMLVDEGAVDADNPDANANANVGAGLGIRADPDAPLSDVVRASTFEQLDAALDGCTASLTTADDVSINVRFAPNRDADLLGSLSADTITVLYGITQTTKWYRVMFDDGFGWILSSTAQIAPCAGLRTFPDDYTGEDVPVDTPPAETTPDAP
;
A
#
# COMPACT_ATOMS: atom_id res chain seq x y z
N MET A 1 -1.29 76.93 1.82
CA MET A 1 -1.96 75.89 0.97
C MET A 1 -0.98 75.15 0.02
N LYS A 2 0.08 75.76 -0.53
CA LYS A 2 0.99 75.03 -1.46
C LYS A 2 1.86 73.98 -0.79
N HIS A 3 2.27 74.14 0.50
CA HIS A 3 3.09 73.18 1.22
C HIS A 3 2.32 71.94 1.74
N LEU A 4 0.99 72.03 1.90
CA LEU A 4 0.15 70.94 2.36
C LEU A 4 -0.11 69.91 1.24
N ILE A 5 -0.21 70.38 -0.01
CA ILE A 5 -0.43 69.51 -1.18
C ILE A 5 0.80 68.73 -1.57
N MET A 6 2.01 69.31 -1.36
CA MET A 6 3.29 68.63 -1.69
C MET A 6 3.60 67.52 -0.68
N SER A 7 3.17 67.63 0.57
CA SER A 7 3.36 66.58 1.59
C SER A 7 2.41 65.38 1.37
N LEU A 8 1.23 65.59 0.79
CA LEU A 8 0.29 64.54 0.51
C LEU A 8 0.72 63.66 -0.69
N ILE A 9 1.36 64.26 -1.70
CA ILE A 9 1.87 63.55 -2.88
C ILE A 9 3.05 62.69 -2.57
N PHE A 10 3.93 63.07 -1.58
CA PHE A 10 5.07 62.29 -1.18
C PHE A 10 4.68 61.05 -0.34
N CYS A 11 3.57 61.14 0.40
CA CYS A 11 3.08 60.01 1.23
C CYS A 11 2.36 58.93 0.40
N THR A 12 1.79 59.27 -0.77
CA THR A 12 1.11 58.30 -1.65
C THR A 12 2.06 57.51 -2.57
N LEU A 13 3.32 57.98 -2.73
CA LEU A 13 4.31 57.29 -3.56
C LEU A 13 5.07 56.18 -2.79
N LEU A 14 4.94 56.13 -1.45
CA LEU A 14 5.66 55.13 -0.63
C LEU A 14 4.85 53.83 -0.36
N LEU A 15 3.61 53.73 -0.84
CA LEU A 15 2.74 52.58 -0.56
C LEU A 15 2.60 51.59 -1.73
N MET A 16 3.39 51.75 -2.80
CA MET A 16 3.45 50.78 -3.91
C MET A 16 4.75 49.96 -3.91
N SER A 17 5.22 49.55 -2.73
CA SER A 17 6.17 48.42 -2.65
C SER A 17 5.34 47.15 -2.82
N GLY A 18 4.88 46.89 -4.04
CA GLY A 18 4.32 45.61 -4.40
C GLY A 18 5.36 44.54 -4.15
N ALA A 19 5.11 43.63 -3.21
CA ALA A 19 5.86 42.39 -3.08
C ALA A 19 5.79 41.69 -4.44
N ILE A 20 6.88 41.70 -5.19
CA ILE A 20 7.06 40.84 -6.35
C ILE A 20 7.14 39.42 -5.76
N ALA A 21 6.00 38.74 -5.69
CA ALA A 21 5.99 37.30 -5.50
C ALA A 21 6.67 36.71 -6.74
N THR A 22 7.93 36.31 -6.62
CA THR A 22 8.58 35.50 -7.64
C THR A 22 7.84 34.15 -7.64
N ALA A 23 6.99 33.95 -8.65
CA ALA A 23 6.47 32.63 -8.92
C ALA A 23 7.69 31.73 -9.17
N GLN A 24 7.84 30.68 -8.38
CA GLN A 24 8.87 29.69 -8.57
C GLN A 24 8.53 28.94 -9.87
N GLU A 25 9.36 29.03 -10.89
CA GLU A 25 9.14 28.32 -12.16
C GLU A 25 9.20 26.81 -11.90
N THR A 26 8.09 26.13 -12.12
CA THR A 26 8.02 24.67 -12.19
C THR A 26 8.34 24.20 -13.60
N THR A 27 9.26 23.28 -13.73
CA THR A 27 9.59 22.64 -15.02
C THR A 27 8.96 21.25 -15.05
N GLN A 28 8.14 21.00 -16.06
CA GLN A 28 7.58 19.67 -16.32
C GLN A 28 8.69 18.74 -16.81
N LEU A 29 8.77 17.56 -16.21
CA LEU A 29 9.77 16.54 -16.52
C LEU A 29 9.16 15.41 -17.37
N ALA A 30 10.03 14.59 -17.94
CA ALA A 30 9.69 13.37 -18.64
C ALA A 30 10.46 12.18 -18.06
N ALA A 31 9.87 11.00 -18.14
CA ALA A 31 10.43 9.74 -17.69
C ALA A 31 10.78 8.84 -18.88
N THR A 32 11.68 7.89 -18.66
CA THR A 32 11.99 6.84 -19.63
C THR A 32 11.18 5.59 -19.33
N LEU A 33 10.41 5.12 -20.29
CA LEU A 33 9.73 3.84 -20.29
C LEU A 33 10.60 2.81 -21.01
N GLU A 34 10.98 1.74 -20.34
CA GLU A 34 11.69 0.59 -20.87
C GLU A 34 10.76 -0.63 -20.90
N VAL A 35 10.75 -1.37 -22.02
CA VAL A 35 10.02 -2.62 -22.19
C VAL A 35 10.89 -3.76 -21.68
N LEU A 36 10.50 -4.40 -20.58
CA LEU A 36 11.18 -5.56 -20.03
C LEU A 36 10.69 -6.86 -20.71
N GLU A 37 9.37 -6.95 -20.93
CA GLU A 37 8.72 -8.02 -21.68
C GLU A 37 7.69 -7.42 -22.63
N SER A 38 7.58 -7.99 -23.85
CA SER A 38 6.70 -7.47 -24.91
C SER A 38 5.23 -7.46 -24.48
N GLY A 39 4.45 -6.54 -25.05
CA GLY A 39 3.04 -6.37 -24.68
C GLY A 39 2.78 -5.05 -23.94
N VAL A 40 3.58 -4.02 -24.25
CA VAL A 40 3.50 -2.70 -23.63
C VAL A 40 2.96 -1.69 -24.64
N GLU A 41 2.00 -0.88 -24.21
CA GLU A 41 1.41 0.18 -25.00
C GLU A 41 1.31 1.49 -24.22
N VAL A 42 1.37 2.61 -24.93
CA VAL A 42 1.21 3.95 -24.37
C VAL A 42 0.06 4.68 -25.07
N LEU A 43 -0.84 5.23 -24.28
CA LEU A 43 -1.84 6.20 -24.71
C LEU A 43 -1.31 7.60 -24.38
N ARG A 44 -0.99 8.36 -25.42
CA ARG A 44 -0.49 9.74 -25.26
C ARG A 44 -1.61 10.68 -24.81
N VAL A 45 -1.25 11.66 -24.03
CA VAL A 45 -2.17 12.74 -23.65
C VAL A 45 -2.85 13.34 -24.87
N ASN A 46 -4.16 13.59 -24.79
CA ASN A 46 -5.01 14.12 -25.87
C ASN A 46 -5.10 13.24 -27.13
N THR A 47 -4.79 11.96 -27.04
CA THR A 47 -5.00 10.97 -28.12
C THR A 47 -5.99 9.89 -27.68
N ALA A 48 -6.53 9.13 -28.64
CA ALA A 48 -7.45 8.02 -28.38
C ALA A 48 -6.85 6.65 -28.73
N ASN A 49 -5.66 6.62 -29.34
CA ASN A 49 -5.06 5.39 -29.84
C ASN A 49 -3.90 4.95 -28.96
N TRP A 50 -3.90 3.68 -28.57
CA TRP A 50 -2.79 3.03 -27.92
C TRP A 50 -1.67 2.74 -28.93
N LEU A 51 -0.45 3.09 -28.58
CA LEU A 51 0.75 2.94 -29.40
C LEU A 51 1.60 1.81 -28.80
N PRO A 52 1.86 0.71 -29.54
CA PRO A 52 2.72 -0.36 -29.04
C PRO A 52 4.18 0.11 -28.95
N ILE A 53 4.79 -0.14 -27.80
CA ILE A 53 6.21 0.16 -27.54
C ILE A 53 6.99 -1.16 -27.58
N ARG A 54 8.12 -1.17 -28.27
CA ARG A 54 8.92 -2.39 -28.48
C ARG A 54 10.17 -2.45 -27.61
N LEU A 55 10.79 -1.33 -27.34
CA LEU A 55 12.02 -1.24 -26.56
C LEU A 55 11.93 -0.15 -25.50
N GLU A 56 11.82 1.10 -25.92
CA GLU A 56 11.79 2.25 -25.05
C GLU A 56 10.95 3.39 -25.61
N ALA A 57 10.50 4.28 -24.73
CA ALA A 57 9.83 5.52 -25.10
C ALA A 57 10.03 6.58 -24.00
N ILE A 58 9.99 7.84 -24.39
CA ILE A 58 9.86 8.94 -23.43
C ILE A 58 8.36 9.10 -23.12
N VAL A 59 8.01 9.12 -21.84
CA VAL A 59 6.65 9.33 -21.35
C VAL A 59 6.59 10.54 -20.42
N GLY A 60 5.45 11.16 -20.31
CA GLY A 60 5.28 12.38 -19.53
C GLY A 60 3.89 12.51 -18.90
N VAL A 61 3.64 13.66 -18.32
CA VAL A 61 2.39 13.96 -17.62
C VAL A 61 1.20 13.82 -18.57
N GLY A 62 0.18 13.08 -18.11
CA GLY A 62 -1.04 12.76 -18.85
C GLY A 62 -0.96 11.49 -19.70
N ASP A 63 0.23 10.92 -19.91
CA ASP A 63 0.35 9.64 -20.61
C ASP A 63 -0.13 8.49 -19.73
N MET A 64 -0.80 7.50 -20.35
CA MET A 64 -1.16 6.23 -19.71
C MET A 64 -0.33 5.10 -20.33
N ILE A 65 0.13 4.20 -19.51
CA ILE A 65 0.90 3.02 -19.89
C ILE A 65 0.11 1.79 -19.50
N ARG A 66 0.02 0.80 -20.40
CA ARG A 66 -0.55 -0.50 -20.05
C ARG A 66 0.31 -1.65 -20.52
N THR A 67 0.22 -2.74 -19.78
CA THR A 67 0.80 -4.03 -20.11
C THR A 67 -0.32 -5.04 -20.37
N ASP A 68 -0.09 -5.97 -21.30
CA ASP A 68 -0.98 -7.12 -21.51
C ASP A 68 -0.67 -8.27 -20.50
N ALA A 69 -1.26 -9.44 -20.75
CA ALA A 69 -1.11 -10.60 -19.85
C ALA A 69 0.34 -11.13 -19.71
N THR A 70 1.27 -10.69 -20.54
CA THR A 70 2.69 -11.10 -20.56
C THR A 70 3.65 -9.92 -20.49
N GLY A 71 3.16 -8.72 -20.77
CA GLY A 71 3.97 -7.52 -20.85
C GLY A 71 4.48 -7.07 -19.48
N ARG A 72 5.71 -6.55 -19.45
CA ARG A 72 6.32 -5.91 -18.30
C ARG A 72 7.10 -4.68 -18.73
N ALA A 73 7.06 -3.64 -17.92
CA ALA A 73 7.74 -2.39 -18.23
C ALA A 73 8.33 -1.75 -16.96
N ARG A 74 9.32 -0.88 -17.15
CA ARG A 74 9.86 -0.02 -16.12
C ARG A 74 9.77 1.42 -16.55
N ILE A 75 9.28 2.28 -15.67
CA ILE A 75 9.28 3.73 -15.84
C ILE A 75 10.34 4.30 -14.90
N THR A 76 11.41 4.82 -15.46
CA THR A 76 12.48 5.47 -14.71
C THR A 76 12.26 6.98 -14.70
N PHE A 77 11.98 7.54 -13.54
CA PHE A 77 11.76 8.98 -13.33
C PHE A 77 13.08 9.71 -13.09
N PHE A 78 13.99 9.10 -12.32
CA PHE A 78 15.31 9.64 -12.08
C PHE A 78 16.35 8.52 -12.17
N GLU A 79 17.50 8.79 -12.76
CA GLU A 79 18.61 7.84 -12.90
C GLU A 79 19.18 7.34 -11.55
N ASN A 80 18.86 8.02 -10.46
CA ASN A 80 19.30 7.66 -9.11
C ASN A 80 18.46 6.58 -8.42
N GLY A 81 17.58 5.89 -9.17
CA GLY A 81 16.83 4.73 -8.67
C GLY A 81 15.41 5.06 -8.19
N THR A 82 14.77 6.07 -8.74
CA THR A 82 13.32 6.30 -8.57
C THR A 82 12.62 5.75 -9.80
N ASP A 83 12.02 4.59 -9.66
CA ASP A 83 11.36 3.88 -10.75
C ASP A 83 10.09 3.16 -10.31
N THR A 84 9.24 2.86 -11.30
CA THR A 84 8.04 2.05 -11.17
C THR A 84 8.11 0.89 -12.16
N GLU A 85 8.06 -0.35 -11.69
CA GLU A 85 7.85 -1.51 -12.54
C GLU A 85 6.36 -1.82 -12.65
N LEU A 86 5.92 -2.10 -13.88
CA LEU A 86 4.58 -2.53 -14.21
C LEU A 86 4.61 -4.04 -14.49
N GLU A 87 3.85 -4.79 -13.73
CA GLU A 87 3.63 -6.23 -13.93
C GLU A 87 2.58 -6.47 -15.03
N PRO A 88 2.33 -7.72 -15.46
CA PRO A 88 1.27 -8.02 -16.43
C PRO A 88 -0.12 -7.50 -16.03
N ASN A 89 -0.95 -7.17 -17.02
CA ASN A 89 -2.31 -6.64 -16.86
C ASN A 89 -2.39 -5.35 -16.04
N THR A 90 -1.40 -4.49 -16.14
CA THR A 90 -1.32 -3.24 -15.38
C THR A 90 -1.65 -2.04 -16.24
N THR A 91 -2.39 -1.09 -15.67
CA THR A 91 -2.63 0.23 -16.25
C THR A 91 -2.17 1.30 -15.26
N TYR A 92 -1.24 2.13 -15.70
CA TYR A 92 -0.61 3.19 -14.92
C TYR A 92 -0.71 4.53 -15.64
N LYS A 93 -0.86 5.63 -14.90
CA LYS A 93 -0.91 6.99 -15.45
C LYS A 93 0.05 7.91 -14.69
N ILE A 94 0.71 8.80 -15.42
CA ILE A 94 1.54 9.86 -14.85
C ILE A 94 0.67 11.11 -14.71
N ASN A 95 0.27 11.45 -13.48
CA ASN A 95 -0.59 12.60 -13.22
C ASN A 95 0.22 13.90 -13.06
N GLN A 96 1.40 13.83 -12.41
CA GLN A 96 2.29 14.97 -12.22
C GLN A 96 3.73 14.50 -12.19
N PHE A 97 4.61 15.21 -12.85
CA PHE A 97 6.06 15.02 -12.76
C PHE A 97 6.74 16.35 -13.11
N GLU A 98 7.12 17.08 -12.10
CA GLU A 98 7.70 18.40 -12.24
C GLU A 98 8.74 18.66 -11.15
N ALA A 99 9.67 19.57 -11.44
CA ALA A 99 10.69 19.97 -10.51
C ALA A 99 10.81 21.50 -10.43
N THR A 100 11.30 21.96 -9.28
CA THR A 100 11.82 23.29 -9.06
C THR A 100 13.34 23.20 -8.87
N ALA A 101 14.01 24.30 -8.51
CA ALA A 101 15.45 24.28 -8.21
C ALA A 101 15.79 23.36 -7.03
N ASP A 102 14.88 23.24 -6.04
CA ASP A 102 15.17 22.61 -4.74
C ASP A 102 14.23 21.43 -4.40
N SER A 103 13.26 21.09 -5.26
CA SER A 103 12.28 20.06 -4.96
C SER A 103 11.70 19.44 -6.24
N PHE A 104 11.04 18.28 -6.09
CA PHE A 104 10.20 17.71 -7.13
C PHE A 104 8.87 17.23 -6.59
N THR A 105 7.90 17.13 -7.48
CA THR A 105 6.60 16.49 -7.24
C THR A 105 6.38 15.44 -8.28
N LEU A 106 6.16 14.20 -7.83
CA LEU A 106 5.76 13.09 -8.67
C LEU A 106 4.46 12.50 -8.15
N GLN A 107 3.47 12.41 -9.03
CA GLN A 107 2.21 11.75 -8.73
C GLN A 107 1.89 10.77 -9.85
N GLY A 108 1.84 9.49 -9.49
CA GLY A 108 1.38 8.39 -10.33
C GLY A 108 -0.01 7.91 -9.93
N GLU A 109 -0.65 7.15 -10.80
CA GLU A 109 -1.92 6.50 -10.52
C GLU A 109 -1.89 5.06 -11.03
N VAL A 110 -2.14 4.10 -10.16
CA VAL A 110 -2.36 2.70 -10.52
C VAL A 110 -3.86 2.49 -10.68
N ILE A 111 -4.30 2.33 -11.91
CA ILE A 111 -5.73 2.16 -12.26
C ILE A 111 -6.16 0.71 -12.11
N ALA A 112 -5.29 -0.23 -12.53
CA ALA A 112 -5.48 -1.67 -12.41
C ALA A 112 -4.15 -2.40 -12.48
N GLY A 113 -4.08 -3.63 -11.95
CA GLY A 113 -2.93 -4.51 -12.02
C GLY A 113 -1.96 -4.35 -10.84
N GLN A 114 -0.67 -4.63 -11.07
CA GLN A 114 0.34 -4.64 -10.02
C GLN A 114 1.56 -3.81 -10.40
N THR A 115 2.09 -3.10 -9.43
CA THR A 115 3.31 -2.30 -9.60
C THR A 115 4.26 -2.50 -8.43
N LEU A 116 5.56 -2.34 -8.71
CA LEU A 116 6.61 -2.20 -7.71
C LEU A 116 7.18 -0.80 -7.80
N GLN A 117 7.09 -0.07 -6.71
CA GLN A 117 7.59 1.29 -6.56
C GLN A 117 8.93 1.26 -5.84
N ARG A 118 9.98 1.83 -6.43
CA ARG A 118 11.27 2.00 -5.78
C ARG A 118 11.62 3.46 -5.67
N LEU A 119 11.85 3.89 -4.46
CA LEU A 119 12.26 5.23 -4.12
C LEU A 119 13.56 5.14 -3.33
N SER A 120 14.68 5.02 -4.02
CA SER A 120 16.01 4.71 -3.45
C SER A 120 16.61 5.86 -2.64
N ARG A 121 15.99 7.02 -2.64
CA ARG A 121 16.48 8.22 -1.95
C ARG A 121 15.41 8.75 -1.01
N LEU A 122 15.82 9.03 0.22
CA LEU A 122 15.01 9.84 1.13
C LEU A 122 14.74 11.19 0.47
N LEU A 123 13.47 11.52 0.35
CA LEU A 123 13.06 12.81 -0.18
C LEU A 123 13.36 13.91 0.84
N ASP A 124 13.81 15.05 0.36
CA ASP A 124 13.85 16.26 1.18
C ASP A 124 12.41 16.69 1.57
N ALA A 125 12.32 17.61 2.52
CA ALA A 125 11.03 18.03 3.08
C ALA A 125 10.11 18.72 2.06
N ASN A 126 10.65 19.17 0.92
CA ASN A 126 9.91 19.92 -0.09
C ASN A 126 9.53 19.06 -1.30
N SER A 127 10.06 17.84 -1.40
CA SER A 127 9.73 16.89 -2.47
C SER A 127 8.62 15.96 -2.04
N SER A 128 7.79 15.53 -3.00
CA SER A 128 6.70 14.59 -2.77
C SER A 128 6.68 13.48 -3.80
N TYR A 129 6.41 12.27 -3.32
CA TYR A 129 6.13 11.09 -4.13
C TYR A 129 4.80 10.50 -3.69
N THR A 130 3.82 10.54 -4.57
CA THR A 130 2.45 10.12 -4.29
C THR A 130 1.98 9.13 -5.34
N ILE A 131 1.37 8.03 -4.90
CA ILE A 131 0.65 7.12 -5.79
C ILE A 131 -0.82 7.10 -5.39
N ILE A 132 -1.69 7.28 -6.38
CA ILE A 132 -3.14 7.21 -6.23
C ILE A 132 -3.61 5.84 -6.70
N THR A 133 -4.53 5.25 -5.98
CA THR A 133 -5.31 4.08 -6.35
C THR A 133 -6.80 4.35 -6.16
N PRO A 134 -7.71 3.53 -6.66
CA PRO A 134 -9.15 3.72 -6.41
C PRO A 134 -9.54 3.77 -4.93
N GLY A 135 -8.82 3.06 -4.05
CA GLY A 135 -9.17 2.96 -2.63
C GLY A 135 -8.30 3.80 -1.68
N MET A 136 -7.14 4.29 -2.12
CA MET A 136 -6.24 5.02 -1.23
C MET A 136 -5.23 5.89 -1.98
N THR A 137 -4.75 6.91 -1.29
CA THR A 137 -3.61 7.73 -1.68
C THR A 137 -2.41 7.36 -0.82
N LEU A 138 -1.27 7.08 -1.44
CA LEU A 138 -0.05 6.59 -0.82
C LEU A 138 1.03 7.66 -0.93
N VAL A 139 1.59 8.08 0.21
CA VAL A 139 2.70 9.04 0.26
C VAL A 139 3.94 8.34 0.78
N ALA A 140 5.01 8.33 -0.01
CA ALA A 140 6.24 7.60 0.27
C ALA A 140 7.46 8.51 0.38
N ARG A 141 8.44 8.11 1.23
CA ARG A 141 9.71 8.83 1.41
C ARG A 141 10.87 7.85 1.60
N GLY A 142 11.52 7.46 0.50
CA GLY A 142 12.64 6.52 0.56
C GLY A 142 12.19 5.09 0.90
N THR A 143 11.34 4.51 0.07
CA THR A 143 10.66 3.24 0.32
C THR A 143 10.71 2.33 -0.90
N VAL A 144 10.59 1.04 -0.65
CA VAL A 144 10.27 0.03 -1.66
C VAL A 144 8.94 -0.59 -1.28
N PHE A 145 7.94 -0.52 -2.16
CA PHE A 145 6.60 -1.02 -1.87
C PHE A 145 5.88 -1.48 -3.14
N ARG A 146 4.96 -2.40 -2.96
CA ARG A 146 4.15 -2.97 -4.04
C ARG A 146 2.70 -2.58 -3.89
N ILE A 147 2.04 -2.38 -5.02
CA ILE A 147 0.61 -2.05 -5.09
C ILE A 147 -0.07 -3.08 -5.97
N ARG A 148 -1.26 -3.51 -5.58
CA ARG A 148 -2.20 -4.28 -6.40
C ARG A 148 -3.54 -3.56 -6.42
N VAL A 149 -4.09 -3.39 -7.62
CA VAL A 149 -5.46 -2.92 -7.85
C VAL A 149 -6.19 -3.97 -8.66
N GLU A 150 -7.23 -4.54 -8.10
CA GLU A 150 -8.05 -5.57 -8.72
C GLU A 150 -9.14 -4.98 -9.63
N ASP A 151 -9.76 -5.82 -10.45
CA ASP A 151 -10.81 -5.39 -11.40
C ASP A 151 -12.04 -4.79 -10.71
N ASP A 152 -12.29 -5.13 -9.45
CA ASP A 152 -13.35 -4.58 -8.61
C ASP A 152 -12.94 -3.29 -7.87
N ALA A 153 -11.80 -2.72 -8.25
CA ALA A 153 -11.19 -1.52 -7.66
C ALA A 153 -10.63 -1.70 -6.23
N ARG A 154 -10.63 -2.90 -5.67
CA ARG A 154 -9.93 -3.21 -4.41
C ARG A 154 -8.46 -2.90 -4.56
N SER A 155 -7.93 -2.10 -3.66
CA SER A 155 -6.54 -1.65 -3.66
C SER A 155 -5.80 -2.25 -2.47
N ALA A 156 -4.60 -2.78 -2.70
CA ALA A 156 -3.75 -3.36 -1.66
C ALA A 156 -2.32 -2.83 -1.79
N MET A 157 -1.64 -2.65 -0.66
CA MET A 157 -0.25 -2.24 -0.60
C MET A 157 0.54 -3.11 0.37
N LEU A 158 1.79 -3.42 -0.01
CA LEU A 158 2.79 -4.10 0.81
C LEU A 158 4.06 -3.26 0.82
N VAL A 159 4.63 -3.05 2.00
CA VAL A 159 5.90 -2.31 2.15
C VAL A 159 7.04 -3.31 2.35
N ASP A 160 8.01 -3.28 1.44
CA ASP A 160 9.21 -4.11 1.52
C ASP A 160 10.31 -3.42 2.33
N GLU A 161 10.49 -2.08 2.13
CA GLU A 161 11.48 -1.28 2.83
C GLU A 161 10.92 0.12 3.16
N GLY A 162 11.29 0.66 4.33
CA GLY A 162 10.87 1.98 4.77
C GLY A 162 9.45 2.01 5.33
N ALA A 163 8.72 3.11 5.08
CA ALA A 163 7.34 3.28 5.50
C ALA A 163 6.56 4.13 4.50
N VAL A 164 5.26 3.85 4.36
CA VAL A 164 4.33 4.56 3.49
C VAL A 164 3.14 5.03 4.30
N ASP A 165 2.76 6.30 4.14
CA ASP A 165 1.52 6.84 4.67
C ASP A 165 0.39 6.54 3.68
N ALA A 166 -0.60 5.77 4.10
CA ALA A 166 -1.82 5.48 3.35
C ALA A 166 -2.96 6.35 3.88
N ASP A 167 -3.67 7.02 2.99
CA ASP A 167 -4.80 7.87 3.29
C ASP A 167 -6.01 7.49 2.44
N ASN A 168 -7.18 7.36 3.07
CA ASN A 168 -8.46 7.28 2.38
C ASN A 168 -9.30 8.48 2.80
N PRO A 169 -9.28 9.58 2.02
CA PRO A 169 -9.96 10.81 2.38
C PRO A 169 -11.49 10.65 2.43
N ASP A 170 -12.07 9.75 1.63
CA ASP A 170 -13.51 9.51 1.60
C ASP A 170 -14.02 8.85 2.89
N ALA A 171 -13.19 8.01 3.50
CA ALA A 171 -13.47 7.37 4.79
C ALA A 171 -12.86 8.12 5.98
N ASN A 172 -12.14 9.23 5.77
CA ASN A 172 -11.37 9.96 6.79
C ASN A 172 -10.46 9.02 7.61
N ALA A 173 -9.80 8.09 6.92
CA ALA A 173 -8.95 7.07 7.50
C ALA A 173 -7.52 7.21 7.00
N ASN A 174 -6.55 7.09 7.91
CA ASN A 174 -5.12 7.09 7.58
C ASN A 174 -4.37 6.02 8.38
N ALA A 175 -3.28 5.53 7.82
CA ALA A 175 -2.41 4.56 8.46
C ALA A 175 -0.96 4.76 7.99
N ASN A 176 0.01 4.59 8.91
CA ASN A 176 1.42 4.48 8.56
C ASN A 176 1.78 2.99 8.49
N VAL A 177 2.26 2.54 7.33
CA VAL A 177 2.56 1.13 7.06
C VAL A 177 4.06 0.97 6.93
N GLY A 178 4.68 0.25 7.86
CA GLY A 178 6.12 -0.02 7.89
C GLY A 178 6.51 -1.27 7.10
N ALA A 179 7.81 -1.51 6.99
CA ALA A 179 8.38 -2.66 6.29
C ALA A 179 7.85 -4.01 6.82
N GLY A 180 7.54 -4.93 5.92
CA GLY A 180 6.97 -6.25 6.23
C GLY A 180 5.47 -6.23 6.58
N LEU A 181 4.82 -5.08 6.44
CA LEU A 181 3.39 -4.91 6.69
C LEU A 181 2.64 -4.58 5.39
N GLY A 182 1.34 -4.79 5.42
CA GLY A 182 0.45 -4.47 4.32
C GLY A 182 -0.90 -3.94 4.80
N ILE A 183 -1.61 -3.30 3.89
CA ILE A 183 -2.94 -2.71 4.08
C ILE A 183 -3.78 -2.89 2.82
N ARG A 184 -5.10 -2.91 2.97
CA ARG A 184 -6.06 -3.02 1.88
C ARG A 184 -7.17 -1.98 2.05
N ALA A 185 -7.67 -1.49 0.94
CA ALA A 185 -8.88 -0.67 0.87
C ALA A 185 -9.86 -1.30 -0.12
N ASP A 186 -10.97 -1.77 0.39
CA ASP A 186 -12.08 -2.21 -0.45
C ASP A 186 -12.86 -0.97 -0.94
N PRO A 187 -13.56 -1.05 -2.09
CA PRO A 187 -14.37 0.06 -2.58
C PRO A 187 -15.36 0.53 -1.51
N ASP A 188 -15.48 1.85 -1.33
CA ASP A 188 -16.42 2.50 -0.40
C ASP A 188 -16.28 2.07 1.08
N ALA A 189 -15.15 1.45 1.46
CA ALA A 189 -14.88 1.01 2.83
C ALA A 189 -13.67 1.75 3.45
N PRO A 190 -13.59 1.82 4.78
CA PRO A 190 -12.38 2.29 5.45
C PRO A 190 -11.15 1.44 5.09
N LEU A 191 -9.96 1.97 5.39
CA LEU A 191 -8.74 1.16 5.33
C LEU A 191 -8.86 -0.05 6.25
N SER A 192 -8.35 -1.20 5.80
CA SER A 192 -8.26 -2.40 6.64
C SER A 192 -7.28 -2.18 7.82
N ASP A 193 -7.23 -3.14 8.73
CA ASP A 193 -6.12 -3.24 9.67
C ASP A 193 -4.79 -3.39 8.93
N VAL A 194 -3.73 -2.83 9.53
CA VAL A 194 -2.36 -3.04 9.06
C VAL A 194 -1.89 -4.40 9.59
N VAL A 195 -1.57 -5.31 8.68
CA VAL A 195 -1.20 -6.69 9.03
C VAL A 195 0.17 -7.07 8.46
N ARG A 196 0.83 -8.03 9.10
CA ARG A 196 2.09 -8.58 8.58
C ARG A 196 1.84 -9.44 7.35
N ALA A 197 2.48 -9.08 6.25
CA ALA A 197 2.42 -9.84 5.00
C ALA A 197 3.63 -9.52 4.11
N SER A 198 4.15 -10.52 3.40
CA SER A 198 5.22 -10.38 2.40
C SER A 198 4.74 -10.69 0.99
N THR A 199 3.50 -11.16 0.82
CA THR A 199 2.82 -11.33 -0.47
C THR A 199 1.37 -10.87 -0.36
N PHE A 200 0.74 -10.56 -1.48
CA PHE A 200 -0.67 -10.17 -1.49
C PHE A 200 -1.59 -11.30 -1.04
N GLU A 201 -1.25 -12.56 -1.34
CA GLU A 201 -2.00 -13.72 -0.87
C GLU A 201 -1.92 -13.86 0.66
N GLN A 202 -0.77 -13.56 1.27
CA GLN A 202 -0.65 -13.50 2.73
C GLN A 202 -1.45 -12.36 3.34
N LEU A 203 -1.48 -11.19 2.67
CA LEU A 203 -2.31 -10.06 3.08
C LEU A 203 -3.79 -10.44 3.07
N ASP A 204 -4.27 -11.02 1.97
CA ASP A 204 -5.66 -11.45 1.85
C ASP A 204 -6.01 -12.52 2.89
N ALA A 205 -5.13 -13.52 3.08
CA ALA A 205 -5.33 -14.55 4.09
C ALA A 205 -5.32 -14.00 5.53
N ALA A 206 -4.55 -12.93 5.79
CA ALA A 206 -4.54 -12.29 7.10
C ALA A 206 -5.80 -11.45 7.36
N LEU A 207 -6.39 -10.87 6.33
CA LEU A 207 -7.59 -10.04 6.41
C LEU A 207 -8.89 -10.84 6.27
N ASP A 208 -8.94 -11.76 5.29
CA ASP A 208 -10.15 -12.54 4.95
C ASP A 208 -10.12 -13.95 5.55
N GLY A 209 -8.95 -14.42 5.98
CA GLY A 209 -8.76 -15.77 6.46
C GLY A 209 -8.70 -16.82 5.35
N CYS A 210 -8.69 -18.09 5.74
CA CYS A 210 -8.65 -19.25 4.86
C CYS A 210 -9.83 -20.16 5.12
N THR A 211 -10.56 -20.54 4.09
CA THR A 211 -11.65 -21.52 4.22
C THR A 211 -11.12 -22.89 4.59
N ALA A 212 -11.74 -23.53 5.57
CA ALA A 212 -11.42 -24.87 6.01
C ALA A 212 -12.68 -25.70 6.23
N SER A 213 -12.59 -26.99 5.93
CA SER A 213 -13.58 -27.98 6.33
C SER A 213 -13.18 -28.58 7.68
N LEU A 214 -14.09 -28.57 8.64
CA LEU A 214 -13.87 -29.17 9.95
C LEU A 214 -14.19 -30.66 9.88
N THR A 215 -13.26 -31.51 10.36
CA THR A 215 -13.40 -32.96 10.36
C THR A 215 -12.95 -33.55 11.68
N THR A 216 -13.66 -34.59 12.14
CA THR A 216 -13.24 -35.38 13.30
C THR A 216 -13.40 -36.86 12.99
N ALA A 217 -12.66 -37.73 13.68
CA ALA A 217 -12.68 -39.17 13.41
C ALA A 217 -14.02 -39.85 13.72
N ASP A 218 -14.87 -39.26 14.57
CA ASP A 218 -16.09 -39.87 15.09
C ASP A 218 -17.31 -38.89 15.07
N ASP A 219 -17.35 -37.91 14.18
CA ASP A 219 -18.38 -36.86 14.11
C ASP A 219 -18.59 -36.10 15.45
N VAL A 220 -17.55 -36.05 16.27
CA VAL A 220 -17.58 -35.38 17.56
C VAL A 220 -17.40 -33.88 17.39
N SER A 221 -18.09 -33.10 18.22
CA SER A 221 -17.94 -31.64 18.21
C SER A 221 -16.50 -31.22 18.52
N ILE A 222 -16.06 -30.15 17.89
CA ILE A 222 -14.72 -29.58 17.99
C ILE A 222 -14.70 -28.49 19.04
N ASN A 223 -13.94 -28.67 20.10
CA ASN A 223 -13.82 -27.67 21.16
C ASN A 223 -13.14 -26.40 20.68
N VAL A 224 -13.77 -25.26 20.96
CA VAL A 224 -13.21 -23.91 20.75
C VAL A 224 -12.75 -23.38 22.08
N ARG A 225 -11.48 -22.96 22.17
CA ARG A 225 -10.85 -22.50 23.41
C ARG A 225 -10.43 -21.05 23.32
N PHE A 226 -10.36 -20.38 24.45
CA PHE A 226 -9.95 -18.98 24.56
C PHE A 226 -8.48 -18.76 24.13
N ALA A 227 -7.58 -19.68 24.43
CA ALA A 227 -6.16 -19.62 24.09
C ALA A 227 -5.71 -20.94 23.43
N PRO A 228 -4.58 -20.94 22.67
CA PRO A 228 -4.10 -22.11 21.92
C PRO A 228 -3.39 -23.14 22.81
N ASN A 229 -4.07 -23.58 23.85
CA ASN A 229 -3.62 -24.66 24.74
C ASN A 229 -4.81 -25.49 25.24
N ARG A 230 -4.52 -26.70 25.71
CA ARG A 230 -5.56 -27.66 26.14
C ARG A 230 -6.19 -27.32 27.50
N ASP A 231 -5.54 -26.50 28.29
CA ASP A 231 -5.96 -26.12 29.63
C ASP A 231 -6.71 -24.78 29.64
N ALA A 232 -6.76 -24.09 28.49
CA ALA A 232 -7.49 -22.85 28.32
C ALA A 232 -9.01 -23.07 28.44
N ASP A 233 -9.71 -22.04 28.87
CA ASP A 233 -11.16 -22.04 29.03
C ASP A 233 -11.86 -22.43 27.72
N LEU A 234 -12.90 -23.27 27.86
CA LEU A 234 -13.75 -23.69 26.77
C LEU A 234 -14.76 -22.57 26.48
N LEU A 235 -14.72 -22.01 25.28
CA LEU A 235 -15.72 -21.06 24.80
C LEU A 235 -16.99 -21.75 24.31
N GLY A 236 -16.83 -22.93 23.71
CA GLY A 236 -17.92 -23.70 23.15
C GLY A 236 -17.42 -24.77 22.18
N SER A 237 -18.27 -25.17 21.23
CA SER A 237 -17.89 -26.17 20.24
C SER A 237 -18.48 -25.87 18.86
N LEU A 238 -17.78 -26.29 17.81
CA LEU A 238 -18.22 -26.31 16.42
C LEU A 238 -18.61 -27.73 16.02
N SER A 239 -19.55 -27.87 15.12
CA SER A 239 -19.93 -29.17 14.58
C SER A 239 -18.87 -29.67 13.59
N ALA A 240 -18.65 -31.00 13.55
CA ALA A 240 -17.92 -31.63 12.46
C ALA A 240 -18.66 -31.41 11.14
N ASP A 241 -17.97 -31.60 10.02
CA ASP A 241 -18.48 -31.44 8.65
C ASP A 241 -19.02 -30.04 8.31
N THR A 242 -18.63 -29.03 9.09
CA THR A 242 -18.92 -27.63 8.76
C THR A 242 -17.74 -26.97 8.04
N ILE A 243 -18.06 -25.93 7.26
CA ILE A 243 -17.07 -25.06 6.65
C ILE A 243 -16.91 -23.83 7.56
N THR A 244 -15.68 -23.49 7.88
CA THR A 244 -15.33 -22.31 8.66
C THR A 244 -14.22 -21.52 8.00
N VAL A 245 -13.96 -20.32 8.51
CA VAL A 245 -12.83 -19.50 8.11
C VAL A 245 -11.80 -19.48 9.25
N LEU A 246 -10.54 -19.76 8.90
CA LEU A 246 -9.41 -19.70 9.79
C LEU A 246 -8.69 -18.37 9.62
N TYR A 247 -8.41 -17.68 10.72
CA TYR A 247 -7.78 -16.36 10.73
C TYR A 247 -6.35 -16.37 11.25
N GLY A 248 -5.84 -17.53 11.63
CA GLY A 248 -4.47 -17.65 12.11
C GLY A 248 -4.06 -19.06 12.47
N ILE A 249 -2.77 -19.23 12.68
CA ILE A 249 -2.13 -20.48 13.08
C ILE A 249 -1.04 -20.19 14.12
N THR A 250 -0.82 -21.08 15.07
CA THR A 250 0.30 -20.96 16.01
C THR A 250 1.64 -21.31 15.33
N GLN A 251 2.76 -20.82 15.90
CA GLN A 251 4.13 -21.08 15.41
C GLN A 251 4.42 -22.58 15.27
N THR A 252 3.96 -23.40 16.21
CA THR A 252 4.10 -24.87 16.14
C THR A 252 3.05 -25.54 15.27
N THR A 253 2.19 -24.77 14.58
CA THR A 253 1.10 -25.27 13.69
C THR A 253 0.11 -26.23 14.37
N LYS A 254 -0.04 -26.15 15.69
CA LYS A 254 -0.92 -27.04 16.44
C LYS A 254 -2.35 -26.53 16.60
N TRP A 255 -2.53 -25.23 16.48
CA TRP A 255 -3.82 -24.57 16.70
C TRP A 255 -4.15 -23.63 15.56
N TYR A 256 -5.44 -23.57 15.19
CA TYR A 256 -6.00 -22.59 14.29
C TYR A 256 -6.90 -21.61 15.04
N ARG A 257 -6.81 -20.33 14.67
CA ARG A 257 -7.72 -19.28 15.13
C ARG A 257 -8.97 -19.26 14.28
N VAL A 258 -10.13 -19.30 14.89
CA VAL A 258 -11.45 -19.27 14.23
C VAL A 258 -12.30 -18.17 14.82
N MET A 259 -13.23 -17.63 14.04
CA MET A 259 -14.31 -16.80 14.58
C MET A 259 -15.31 -17.70 15.32
N PHE A 260 -15.71 -17.28 16.52
CA PHE A 260 -16.67 -18.00 17.34
C PHE A 260 -17.51 -16.99 18.14
N ASP A 261 -18.81 -17.02 17.96
CA ASP A 261 -19.73 -15.98 18.43
C ASP A 261 -19.28 -14.58 17.96
N ASP A 262 -19.16 -13.61 18.86
CA ASP A 262 -18.72 -12.25 18.54
C ASP A 262 -17.19 -12.03 18.72
N GLY A 263 -16.41 -13.11 18.81
CA GLY A 263 -14.98 -13.06 19.07
C GLY A 263 -14.18 -14.13 18.34
N PHE A 264 -12.98 -14.38 18.82
CA PHE A 264 -12.11 -15.42 18.31
C PHE A 264 -11.83 -16.49 19.35
N GLY A 265 -11.68 -17.72 18.86
CA GLY A 265 -11.23 -18.86 19.65
C GLY A 265 -10.24 -19.72 18.89
N TRP A 266 -9.80 -20.79 19.52
CA TRP A 266 -8.77 -21.68 19.01
C TRP A 266 -9.27 -23.11 18.95
N ILE A 267 -9.01 -23.77 17.83
CA ILE A 267 -9.27 -25.21 17.60
C ILE A 267 -7.97 -25.94 17.29
N LEU A 268 -7.91 -27.23 17.59
CA LEU A 268 -6.76 -28.06 17.21
C LEU A 268 -6.63 -28.14 15.66
N SER A 269 -5.44 -27.97 15.15
CA SER A 269 -5.18 -28.01 13.71
C SER A 269 -5.52 -29.36 13.08
N SER A 270 -5.47 -30.44 13.86
CA SER A 270 -5.85 -31.79 13.40
C SER A 270 -7.34 -31.95 13.12
N THR A 271 -8.17 -30.97 13.49
CA THR A 271 -9.62 -30.99 13.26
C THR A 271 -10.05 -30.19 12.05
N ALA A 272 -9.12 -29.64 11.26
CA ALA A 272 -9.43 -28.81 10.10
C ALA A 272 -8.60 -29.23 8.89
N GLN A 273 -9.26 -29.35 7.73
CA GLN A 273 -8.61 -29.48 6.42
C GLN A 273 -8.74 -28.14 5.69
N ILE A 274 -7.62 -27.50 5.44
CA ILE A 274 -7.56 -26.19 4.79
C ILE A 274 -7.58 -26.39 3.28
N ALA A 275 -8.41 -25.63 2.57
CA ALA A 275 -8.27 -25.43 1.14
C ALA A 275 -6.91 -24.76 0.84
N PRO A 276 -6.36 -24.88 -0.38
CA PRO A 276 -5.12 -24.18 -0.73
C PRO A 276 -5.22 -22.68 -0.39
N CYS A 277 -4.32 -22.24 0.48
CA CYS A 277 -4.29 -20.87 1.02
C CYS A 277 -2.82 -20.51 1.24
N ALA A 278 -2.41 -19.33 0.84
CA ALA A 278 -0.99 -18.92 0.79
C ALA A 278 -0.36 -18.57 2.15
N GLY A 279 -1.09 -18.67 3.21
CA GLY A 279 -0.53 -18.51 4.55
C GLY A 279 -1.48 -17.80 5.50
N LEU A 280 -1.65 -18.40 6.66
CA LEU A 280 -2.37 -17.81 7.77
C LEU A 280 -1.43 -16.93 8.60
N ARG A 281 -1.97 -15.91 9.24
CA ARG A 281 -1.24 -15.11 10.23
C ARG A 281 -0.70 -16.04 11.33
N THR A 282 0.58 -15.90 11.66
CA THR A 282 1.22 -16.73 12.69
C THR A 282 1.16 -16.02 14.04
N PHE A 283 0.73 -16.74 15.06
CA PHE A 283 0.64 -16.30 16.45
C PHE A 283 1.64 -17.07 17.33
N PRO A 284 2.11 -16.47 18.43
CA PRO A 284 2.88 -17.19 19.45
C PRO A 284 2.09 -18.38 20.03
N ASP A 285 2.77 -19.45 20.42
CA ASP A 285 2.13 -20.61 21.05
C ASP A 285 1.57 -20.32 22.44
N ASP A 286 2.08 -19.29 23.09
CA ASP A 286 1.66 -18.78 24.41
C ASP A 286 0.70 -17.58 24.33
N TYR A 287 0.08 -17.37 23.17
CA TYR A 287 -0.89 -16.30 22.97
C TYR A 287 -2.02 -16.35 24.00
N THR A 288 -2.26 -15.25 24.69
CA THR A 288 -3.18 -15.16 25.84
C THR A 288 -4.56 -14.59 25.52
N GLY A 289 -4.83 -14.28 24.23
CA GLY A 289 -6.13 -13.76 23.81
C GLY A 289 -6.21 -12.22 23.74
N GLU A 290 -5.23 -11.50 24.24
CA GLU A 290 -5.15 -10.06 23.98
C GLU A 290 -4.60 -9.83 22.57
N ASP A 291 -5.31 -9.06 21.75
CA ASP A 291 -4.78 -8.61 20.48
C ASP A 291 -3.62 -7.65 20.77
N VAL A 292 -2.41 -8.20 20.73
CA VAL A 292 -1.19 -7.38 20.81
C VAL A 292 -1.23 -6.46 19.61
N PRO A 293 -1.18 -5.13 19.79
CA PRO A 293 -1.02 -4.21 18.66
C PRO A 293 0.15 -4.69 17.83
N VAL A 294 0.00 -4.66 16.48
CA VAL A 294 1.03 -5.10 15.54
C VAL A 294 2.39 -4.57 16.02
N ASP A 295 3.29 -5.48 16.39
CA ASP A 295 4.58 -5.17 16.99
C ASP A 295 5.27 -4.04 16.24
N THR A 296 5.45 -2.92 16.91
CA THR A 296 6.49 -1.96 16.55
C THR A 296 7.80 -2.76 16.54
N PRO A 297 8.58 -2.77 15.45
CA PRO A 297 9.86 -3.48 15.44
C PRO A 297 10.69 -3.02 16.64
N PRO A 298 11.42 -3.92 17.32
CA PRO A 298 12.23 -3.54 18.45
C PRO A 298 13.14 -2.39 18.03
N ALA A 299 13.10 -1.31 18.81
CA ALA A 299 13.98 -0.16 18.59
C ALA A 299 15.41 -0.70 18.47
N GLU A 300 16.08 -0.43 17.33
CA GLU A 300 17.47 -0.75 17.17
C GLU A 300 18.24 -0.12 18.35
N THR A 301 18.75 -0.97 19.22
CA THR A 301 19.72 -0.56 20.22
C THR A 301 20.96 -0.12 19.45
N THR A 302 21.13 1.18 19.31
CA THR A 302 22.39 1.77 18.87
C THR A 302 23.49 1.24 19.78
N PRO A 303 24.53 0.57 19.25
CA PRO A 303 25.67 0.21 20.08
C PRO A 303 26.32 1.49 20.56
N ASP A 304 26.50 1.60 21.88
CA ASP A 304 27.31 2.64 22.48
C ASP A 304 28.67 2.68 21.78
N ALA A 305 28.97 3.83 21.18
CA ALA A 305 30.28 4.10 20.61
C ALA A 305 31.33 4.23 21.74
N PRO A 306 32.54 3.72 21.53
CA PRO A 306 33.63 3.72 22.53
C PRO A 306 34.16 5.10 22.85
#